data_d9b42c447e8dcdd33069975282d31428
#
_entry.id   d9b42c447e8dcdd33069975282d31428
#
_cell.length_a   1.000
_cell.length_b   1.000
_cell.length_c   1.000
_cell.angle_alpha   90.00
_cell.angle_beta   90.00
_cell.angle_gamma   90.00
#
_symmetry.space_group_name_H-M   'P 1'
#
loop_
_entity.id
_entity.type
_entity.pdbx_description
1 polymer ?
#
loop_
_entity_poly.entity_id
_entity_poly.type
_entity_poly.pdbx_seq_one_letter_code
_entity_poly.pdbx_strand_id
1 'polypeptide(L)'
;MTDPSPIRLRPRKSKHAPNENPRKYVGGLRSVLRLVQMSKRREETHSATRVGGGAARKPPTLHQRVAVRVSYSPNKNPGQWKAHGRYVARESATTGGRVAEAGFNASGKNLGIATTLDNWQGAGDARLFKIIVSPEFVDRLNLQQHTRELMKRMERDLGTQLEWVAAVHHNTEHPHVHIAVRGIDDKGGPLSIPREYIRSGLRGRAEELATDALGYRSPADAQEAHRRETLQNRYTSLDRILQRSNGGDSFHFAVTVNPDDASLSESAVQLRKHLGARLMHLQTMGLAQIVAPHEWRVQADFEKVLRTLQQSADRQRMLAAHGALVSDKRLPLQVTTLRQLQVVAGRVLLHTEDEQTGKRYMLVEGTDGKVHLIYHTNAIEEARKEGKVAVDNFVRIEKRFAKRKPVLRVDDLGDATALLQNSSHFLREAELLLRNGIQDVQPVWGGWLGQYQAKLQAELHHPDIRKRDERGRSR
;
A
#
# COMPACT_ATOMS: atom_id res chain seq x y z
N MET A 1 -18.87 24.08 26.12
CA MET A 1 -18.95 23.00 25.12
C MET A 1 -17.68 23.02 24.35
N THR A 2 -16.74 22.17 24.72
CA THR A 2 -15.38 22.15 24.18
C THR A 2 -15.29 21.09 23.09
N ASP A 3 -14.93 21.54 21.89
CA ASP A 3 -14.72 20.77 20.69
C ASP A 3 -13.55 19.75 20.84
N PRO A 4 -13.71 18.46 20.57
CA PRO A 4 -12.61 17.48 20.66
C PRO A 4 -11.68 17.63 19.47
N SER A 5 -10.47 18.10 19.72
CA SER A 5 -9.40 18.24 18.74
C SER A 5 -9.06 16.94 17.99
N PRO A 6 -8.76 16.99 16.70
CA PRO A 6 -8.42 15.82 15.89
C PRO A 6 -7.04 15.26 16.28
N ILE A 7 -6.98 13.96 16.53
CA ILE A 7 -5.77 13.20 16.85
C ILE A 7 -4.83 13.21 15.65
N ARG A 8 -3.75 13.99 15.72
CA ARG A 8 -2.64 13.97 14.76
C ARG A 8 -1.62 12.90 15.16
N LEU A 9 -1.52 11.84 14.38
CA LEU A 9 -0.40 10.89 14.49
C LEU A 9 0.85 11.51 13.84
N ARG A 10 1.77 12.03 14.66
CA ARG A 10 3.13 12.40 14.24
C ARG A 10 4.09 11.26 14.55
N PRO A 11 5.00 10.87 13.64
CA PRO A 11 6.09 9.96 13.99
C PRO A 11 7.07 10.67 14.93
N ARG A 12 7.41 10.02 16.04
CA ARG A 12 8.37 10.51 17.03
C ARG A 12 9.77 10.50 16.41
N LYS A 13 10.41 11.66 16.28
CA LYS A 13 11.86 11.76 16.01
C LYS A 13 12.62 11.32 17.24
N SER A 14 13.48 10.32 17.11
CA SER A 14 14.47 10.00 18.14
C SER A 14 15.60 11.03 18.09
N LYS A 15 15.83 11.72 19.20
CA LYS A 15 17.04 12.50 19.42
C LYS A 15 18.03 11.60 20.17
N HIS A 16 19.09 11.16 19.52
CA HIS A 16 20.36 10.89 20.20
C HIS A 16 21.50 11.14 19.23
N ALA A 17 22.37 12.06 19.61
CA ALA A 17 23.65 12.34 18.99
C ALA A 17 24.67 11.25 19.37
N PRO A 18 25.67 10.95 18.52
CA PRO A 18 26.67 9.94 18.80
C PRO A 18 27.74 10.46 19.76
N ASN A 19 28.12 9.62 20.72
CA ASN A 19 29.32 9.80 21.49
C ASN A 19 30.36 8.78 21.04
N GLU A 20 31.49 9.26 20.59
CA GLU A 20 32.60 8.48 20.04
C GLU A 20 33.35 7.72 21.11
N ASN A 21 33.57 6.41 20.89
CA ASN A 21 34.74 5.72 21.38
C ASN A 21 35.08 4.46 20.55
N PRO A 22 36.28 4.38 19.97
CA PRO A 22 36.65 3.28 19.10
C PRO A 22 37.34 2.17 19.90
N ARG A 23 36.65 1.07 20.20
CA ARG A 23 37.31 -0.21 20.53
C ARG A 23 36.33 -1.40 20.46
N LYS A 24 36.76 -2.40 19.68
CA LYS A 24 36.41 -3.83 19.66
C LYS A 24 35.58 -4.34 18.49
N TYR A 25 36.27 -4.65 17.44
CA TYR A 25 35.92 -5.65 16.46
C TYR A 25 36.05 -7.06 17.11
N VAL A 26 34.98 -7.57 17.68
CA VAL A 26 34.69 -9.01 17.93
C VAL A 26 33.21 -9.13 18.32
N GLY A 27 32.25 -8.75 17.46
CA GLY A 27 30.85 -8.69 17.86
C GLY A 27 29.86 -9.52 17.04
N GLY A 28 30.24 -9.95 15.84
CA GLY A 28 29.28 -10.58 14.90
C GLY A 28 28.78 -11.97 15.32
N LEU A 29 29.66 -12.80 15.85
CA LEU A 29 29.29 -14.16 16.30
C LEU A 29 28.46 -14.17 17.59
N ARG A 30 28.71 -13.20 18.50
CA ARG A 30 27.98 -13.16 19.80
C ARG A 30 26.53 -12.69 19.69
N SER A 31 26.17 -11.93 18.66
CA SER A 31 24.78 -11.43 18.53
C SER A 31 23.82 -12.48 17.99
N VAL A 32 24.26 -13.34 17.06
CA VAL A 32 23.44 -14.46 16.55
C VAL A 32 23.32 -15.56 17.62
N LEU A 33 24.41 -15.87 18.33
CA LEU A 33 24.41 -16.77 19.50
C LEU A 33 23.51 -16.23 20.63
N ARG A 34 23.49 -14.91 20.87
CA ARG A 34 22.58 -14.30 21.87
C ARG A 34 21.10 -14.45 21.49
N LEU A 35 20.73 -14.39 20.20
CA LEU A 35 19.36 -14.59 19.76
C LEU A 35 18.89 -16.05 19.95
N VAL A 36 19.76 -17.02 19.69
CA VAL A 36 19.48 -18.43 19.93
C VAL A 36 19.50 -18.73 21.46
N GLN A 37 20.42 -18.13 22.22
CA GLN A 37 20.46 -18.26 23.69
C GLN A 37 19.31 -17.51 24.39
N MET A 38 18.81 -16.40 23.81
CA MET A 38 17.62 -15.72 24.35
C MET A 38 16.33 -16.50 24.10
N SER A 39 16.24 -17.31 23.03
CA SER A 39 15.14 -18.26 22.89
C SER A 39 15.21 -19.38 23.90
N LYS A 40 16.41 -19.99 24.15
CA LYS A 40 16.60 -20.99 25.19
C LYS A 40 16.40 -20.44 26.61
N ARG A 41 16.92 -19.26 26.94
CA ARG A 41 16.73 -18.64 28.28
C ARG A 41 15.31 -18.23 28.56
N ARG A 42 14.46 -18.00 27.54
CA ARG A 42 13.02 -17.77 27.74
C ARG A 42 12.24 -19.06 27.99
N GLU A 43 12.77 -20.21 27.59
CA GLU A 43 12.16 -21.50 27.92
C GLU A 43 12.49 -21.94 29.37
N GLU A 44 13.66 -21.52 29.92
CA GLU A 44 14.12 -21.95 31.24
C GLU A 44 13.71 -21.03 32.41
N THR A 45 13.23 -19.80 32.16
CA THR A 45 12.92 -18.82 33.23
C THR A 45 11.43 -18.69 33.58
N HIS A 46 10.57 -19.58 33.11
CA HIS A 46 9.16 -19.61 33.49
C HIS A 46 8.77 -20.81 34.36
N SER A 47 9.60 -21.08 35.38
CA SER A 47 9.16 -21.91 36.51
C SER A 47 9.16 -21.02 37.76
N ALA A 48 7.97 -20.95 38.38
CA ALA A 48 7.65 -20.37 39.68
C ALA A 48 7.36 -18.86 39.74
N THR A 49 6.08 -18.50 39.67
CA THR A 49 5.33 -17.99 40.83
C THR A 49 3.84 -18.02 40.51
N ARG A 50 3.10 -18.89 41.21
CA ARG A 50 1.63 -18.92 41.26
C ARG A 50 1.15 -17.78 42.14
N VAL A 51 0.11 -17.02 41.69
CA VAL A 51 -1.10 -16.71 42.45
C VAL A 51 -2.16 -16.14 41.51
N GLY A 52 -3.41 -16.60 41.54
CA GLY A 52 -4.59 -15.99 40.96
C GLY A 52 -5.11 -16.65 39.67
N GLY A 53 -6.22 -17.39 39.79
CA GLY A 53 -6.86 -18.13 38.69
C GLY A 53 -7.37 -17.26 37.56
N GLY A 54 -6.62 -17.24 36.51
CA GLY A 54 -7.00 -16.82 35.18
C GLY A 54 -6.35 -17.79 34.22
N ALA A 55 -7.09 -18.29 33.22
CA ALA A 55 -6.57 -19.21 32.22
C ALA A 55 -5.23 -18.68 31.68
N ALA A 56 -4.15 -19.46 31.87
CA ALA A 56 -2.79 -19.07 31.49
C ALA A 56 -2.76 -18.71 30.01
N ARG A 57 -2.62 -17.41 29.69
CA ARG A 57 -2.36 -16.95 28.34
C ARG A 57 -1.05 -17.56 27.88
N LYS A 58 -1.11 -18.48 26.92
CA LYS A 58 0.09 -19.05 26.30
C LYS A 58 0.90 -17.94 25.63
N PRO A 59 2.24 -18.06 25.59
CA PRO A 59 3.07 -16.99 25.05
C PRO A 59 2.70 -16.65 23.60
N PRO A 60 2.66 -15.36 23.24
CA PRO A 60 2.23 -14.87 21.91
C PRO A 60 3.02 -15.45 20.72
N THR A 61 4.18 -16.04 20.98
CA THR A 61 5.06 -16.64 19.96
C THR A 61 4.55 -17.96 19.38
N LEU A 62 3.55 -18.59 20.04
CA LEU A 62 2.97 -19.86 19.59
C LEU A 62 1.68 -19.68 18.79
N HIS A 63 1.12 -18.47 18.74
CA HIS A 63 -0.06 -18.22 17.93
C HIS A 63 0.30 -18.16 16.43
N GLN A 64 -0.66 -18.57 15.58
CA GLN A 64 -0.63 -18.31 14.16
C GLN A 64 -0.57 -16.79 13.91
N ARG A 65 0.15 -16.39 12.89
CA ARG A 65 0.36 -14.97 12.59
C ARG A 65 -0.74 -14.45 11.67
N VAL A 66 -1.29 -13.30 12.03
CA VAL A 66 -2.27 -12.59 11.20
C VAL A 66 -1.87 -11.10 11.14
N ALA A 67 -1.71 -10.58 9.94
CA ALA A 67 -1.57 -9.15 9.76
C ALA A 67 -2.95 -8.50 9.81
N VAL A 68 -3.12 -7.50 10.68
CA VAL A 68 -4.37 -6.73 10.78
C VAL A 68 -4.04 -5.24 10.70
N ARG A 69 -4.77 -4.55 9.82
CA ARG A 69 -4.67 -3.10 9.68
C ARG A 69 -6.07 -2.50 9.83
N VAL A 70 -6.18 -1.47 10.64
CA VAL A 70 -7.41 -0.70 10.83
C VAL A 70 -7.16 0.75 10.44
N SER A 71 -8.06 1.29 9.64
CA SER A 71 -8.11 2.70 9.26
C SER A 71 -9.57 3.17 9.24
N TYR A 72 -9.80 4.48 9.08
CA TYR A 72 -11.14 5.00 8.90
C TYR A 72 -11.18 6.10 7.84
N SER A 73 -12.33 6.24 7.21
CA SER A 73 -12.63 7.26 6.21
C SER A 73 -13.76 8.15 6.74
N PRO A 74 -13.51 9.45 7.00
CA PRO A 74 -14.57 10.37 7.40
C PRO A 74 -15.52 10.64 6.23
N ASN A 75 -16.79 10.93 6.52
CA ASN A 75 -17.78 11.31 5.51
C ASN A 75 -17.59 12.79 5.13
N LYS A 76 -16.66 13.07 4.24
CA LYS A 76 -16.35 14.44 3.80
C LYS A 76 -16.77 14.73 2.37
N ASN A 77 -16.81 13.71 1.53
CA ASN A 77 -16.99 13.88 0.08
C ASN A 77 -18.04 12.90 -0.44
N PRO A 78 -19.12 13.37 -1.09
CA PRO A 78 -20.15 12.51 -1.65
C PRO A 78 -19.58 11.44 -2.57
N GLY A 79 -20.15 10.22 -2.55
CA GLY A 79 -19.73 9.09 -3.37
C GLY A 79 -18.37 8.50 -3.04
N GLN A 80 -17.68 8.98 -2.01
CA GLN A 80 -16.36 8.49 -1.60
C GLN A 80 -16.42 7.03 -1.17
N TRP A 81 -17.39 6.66 -0.37
CA TRP A 81 -17.50 5.29 0.13
C TRP A 81 -17.99 4.34 -0.96
N LYS A 82 -18.88 4.80 -1.84
CA LYS A 82 -19.27 4.05 -3.05
C LYS A 82 -18.08 3.71 -3.93
N ALA A 83 -17.20 4.69 -4.18
CA ALA A 83 -15.98 4.48 -4.96
C ALA A 83 -15.06 3.45 -4.30
N HIS A 84 -14.89 3.51 -2.98
CA HIS A 84 -14.16 2.50 -2.22
C HIS A 84 -14.81 1.11 -2.34
N GLY A 85 -16.13 1.01 -2.21
CA GLY A 85 -16.84 -0.25 -2.37
C GLY A 85 -16.69 -0.87 -3.76
N ARG A 86 -16.73 -0.06 -4.83
CA ARG A 86 -16.45 -0.51 -6.20
C ARG A 86 -15.03 -1.05 -6.36
N TYR A 87 -14.07 -0.40 -5.73
CA TYR A 87 -12.68 -0.84 -5.74
C TYR A 87 -12.54 -2.21 -5.06
N VAL A 88 -13.05 -2.34 -3.83
CA VAL A 88 -13.02 -3.60 -3.07
C VAL A 88 -13.75 -4.73 -3.81
N ALA A 89 -14.88 -4.43 -4.46
CA ALA A 89 -15.64 -5.42 -5.23
C ALA A 89 -14.91 -5.90 -6.49
N ARG A 90 -14.12 -5.05 -7.18
CA ARG A 90 -13.41 -5.42 -8.42
C ARG A 90 -12.37 -6.50 -8.23
N GLU A 91 -11.59 -6.42 -7.17
CA GLU A 91 -10.50 -7.38 -6.94
C GLU A 91 -11.00 -8.75 -6.50
N SER A 92 -12.21 -8.82 -5.93
CA SER A 92 -12.85 -10.10 -5.60
C SER A 92 -13.40 -10.84 -6.83
N ALA A 93 -13.59 -10.14 -7.95
CA ALA A 93 -14.32 -10.66 -9.14
C ALA A 93 -13.44 -11.45 -10.13
N THR A 94 -12.12 -11.57 -9.93
CA THR A 94 -11.23 -12.15 -10.95
C THR A 94 -11.16 -13.68 -10.96
N THR A 95 -11.94 -14.37 -10.15
CA THR A 95 -12.08 -15.82 -10.23
C THR A 95 -13.35 -16.18 -10.99
N GLY A 96 -13.30 -16.19 -12.35
CA GLY A 96 -14.37 -16.80 -13.17
C GLY A 96 -15.21 -15.87 -14.07
N GLY A 97 -14.73 -14.69 -14.45
CA GLY A 97 -15.31 -13.96 -15.61
C GLY A 97 -16.71 -13.33 -15.42
N ARG A 98 -17.31 -13.39 -14.24
CA ARG A 98 -18.51 -12.63 -13.88
C ARG A 98 -18.15 -11.60 -12.84
N VAL A 99 -18.42 -10.33 -13.15
CA VAL A 99 -18.40 -9.22 -12.19
C VAL A 99 -19.60 -9.44 -11.23
N ALA A 100 -19.48 -10.42 -10.35
CA ALA A 100 -20.38 -10.52 -9.22
C ALA A 100 -19.78 -9.63 -8.12
N GLU A 101 -20.57 -8.71 -7.59
CA GLU A 101 -20.29 -7.98 -6.36
C GLU A 101 -20.22 -9.00 -5.21
N ALA A 102 -19.09 -9.72 -5.10
CA ALA A 102 -18.96 -10.89 -4.21
C ALA A 102 -18.70 -10.47 -2.77
N GLY A 103 -19.45 -9.51 -2.26
CA GLY A 103 -19.47 -9.14 -0.86
C GLY A 103 -20.15 -10.18 0.01
N PHE A 104 -19.74 -10.24 1.28
CA PHE A 104 -20.40 -11.06 2.31
C PHE A 104 -20.47 -10.30 3.64
N ASN A 105 -21.38 -10.72 4.50
CA ASN A 105 -21.49 -10.25 5.89
C ASN A 105 -21.74 -11.42 6.87
N ALA A 106 -22.32 -11.11 8.03
CA ALA A 106 -22.63 -12.10 9.03
C ALA A 106 -23.56 -13.23 8.53
N SER A 107 -24.58 -12.89 7.75
CA SER A 107 -25.67 -13.81 7.36
C SER A 107 -25.72 -14.11 5.85
N GLY A 108 -25.12 -13.28 5.00
CA GLY A 108 -25.29 -13.38 3.55
C GLY A 108 -23.99 -13.45 2.75
N LYS A 109 -24.14 -13.77 1.47
CA LYS A 109 -23.12 -13.71 0.40
C LYS A 109 -23.68 -12.95 -0.78
N ASN A 110 -22.82 -12.56 -1.71
CA ASN A 110 -23.16 -11.82 -2.94
C ASN A 110 -23.84 -10.46 -2.68
N LEU A 111 -23.33 -9.74 -1.68
CA LEU A 111 -23.83 -8.42 -1.31
C LEU A 111 -23.18 -7.34 -2.17
N GLY A 112 -23.97 -6.33 -2.54
CA GLY A 112 -23.52 -5.13 -3.22
C GLY A 112 -22.73 -4.20 -2.30
N ILE A 113 -21.42 -4.40 -2.18
CA ILE A 113 -20.56 -3.59 -1.29
C ILE A 113 -20.70 -2.10 -1.61
N ALA A 114 -20.60 -1.72 -2.90
CA ALA A 114 -20.65 -0.33 -3.32
C ALA A 114 -21.98 0.34 -2.92
N THR A 115 -23.10 -0.36 -3.11
CA THR A 115 -24.44 0.11 -2.74
C THR A 115 -24.58 0.23 -1.22
N THR A 116 -24.08 -0.77 -0.47
CA THR A 116 -24.11 -0.75 1.00
C THR A 116 -23.35 0.45 1.55
N LEU A 117 -22.13 0.70 1.05
CA LEU A 117 -21.33 1.83 1.52
C LEU A 117 -21.90 3.20 1.08
N ASP A 118 -22.54 3.26 -0.10
CA ASP A 118 -23.25 4.46 -0.56
C ASP A 118 -24.42 4.81 0.35
N ASN A 119 -25.20 3.80 0.74
CA ASN A 119 -26.33 3.96 1.65
C ASN A 119 -25.87 4.45 3.03
N TRP A 120 -24.81 3.88 3.62
CA TRP A 120 -24.25 4.36 4.89
C TRP A 120 -23.75 5.80 4.79
N GLN A 121 -23.13 6.15 3.67
CA GLN A 121 -22.69 7.52 3.43
C GLN A 121 -23.86 8.48 3.31
N GLY A 122 -24.92 8.09 2.55
CA GLY A 122 -26.15 8.86 2.37
C GLY A 122 -26.97 9.02 3.65
N ALA A 123 -26.89 8.04 4.56
CA ALA A 123 -27.52 8.13 5.89
C ALA A 123 -26.84 9.17 6.82
N GLY A 124 -25.71 9.76 6.39
CA GLY A 124 -25.02 10.78 7.16
C GLY A 124 -24.04 10.22 8.21
N ASP A 125 -23.68 8.94 8.14
CA ASP A 125 -22.73 8.34 9.07
C ASP A 125 -21.41 9.13 9.08
N ALA A 126 -20.87 9.45 10.26
CA ALA A 126 -19.70 10.32 10.37
C ALA A 126 -18.41 9.69 9.82
N ARG A 127 -18.30 8.37 9.85
CA ARG A 127 -17.09 7.63 9.44
C ARG A 127 -17.40 6.20 9.01
N LEU A 128 -16.52 5.66 8.19
CA LEU A 128 -16.45 4.26 7.80
C LEU A 128 -15.14 3.68 8.33
N PHE A 129 -15.19 2.59 9.10
CA PHE A 129 -13.97 1.86 9.45
C PHE A 129 -13.63 0.86 8.35
N LYS A 130 -12.33 0.74 8.06
CA LYS A 130 -11.77 -0.16 7.06
C LYS A 130 -10.74 -1.04 7.73
N ILE A 131 -10.93 -2.35 7.64
CA ILE A 131 -10.09 -3.35 8.26
C ILE A 131 -9.57 -4.27 7.16
N ILE A 132 -8.26 -4.56 7.18
CA ILE A 132 -7.63 -5.56 6.32
C ILE A 132 -7.11 -6.66 7.23
N VAL A 133 -7.43 -7.91 6.90
CA VAL A 133 -7.02 -9.11 7.65
C VAL A 133 -6.33 -10.07 6.70
N SER A 134 -5.06 -10.40 6.96
CA SER A 134 -4.25 -11.30 6.13
C SER A 134 -3.53 -12.33 7.01
N PRO A 135 -4.05 -13.56 7.12
CA PRO A 135 -3.38 -14.66 7.79
C PRO A 135 -2.12 -15.12 7.05
N GLU A 136 -1.11 -15.62 7.79
CA GLU A 136 0.14 -16.12 7.19
C GLU A 136 -0.09 -17.36 6.29
N PHE A 137 -0.99 -18.26 6.69
CA PHE A 137 -1.34 -19.50 5.98
C PHE A 137 -2.78 -19.49 5.49
N VAL A 138 -3.04 -18.60 4.53
CA VAL A 138 -4.37 -18.39 3.93
C VAL A 138 -4.90 -19.62 3.23
N ASP A 139 -4.01 -20.39 2.59
CA ASP A 139 -4.30 -21.65 1.89
C ASP A 139 -4.89 -22.73 2.80
N ARG A 140 -4.69 -22.63 4.10
CA ARG A 140 -5.21 -23.57 5.11
C ARG A 140 -6.44 -23.06 5.85
N LEU A 141 -6.91 -21.84 5.57
CA LEU A 141 -7.95 -21.17 6.36
C LEU A 141 -9.12 -20.71 5.50
N ASN A 142 -10.34 -20.97 5.95
CA ASN A 142 -11.52 -20.39 5.33
C ASN A 142 -11.65 -18.92 5.75
N LEU A 143 -11.25 -18.00 4.86
CA LEU A 143 -11.23 -16.57 5.15
C LEU A 143 -12.59 -15.98 5.45
N GLN A 144 -13.67 -16.44 4.80
CA GLN A 144 -15.02 -15.94 5.07
C GLN A 144 -15.49 -16.35 6.48
N GLN A 145 -15.26 -17.62 6.86
CA GLN A 145 -15.60 -18.09 8.19
C GLN A 145 -14.76 -17.40 9.26
N HIS A 146 -13.44 -17.31 9.07
CA HIS A 146 -12.53 -16.58 9.96
C HIS A 146 -12.98 -15.13 10.18
N THR A 147 -13.39 -14.46 9.10
CA THR A 147 -13.89 -13.09 9.19
C THR A 147 -15.17 -12.99 10.00
N ARG A 148 -16.14 -13.89 9.78
CA ARG A 148 -17.39 -13.89 10.54
C ARG A 148 -17.15 -14.10 12.04
N GLU A 149 -16.29 -15.04 12.38
CA GLU A 149 -15.94 -15.28 13.79
C GLU A 149 -15.16 -14.11 14.41
N LEU A 150 -14.28 -13.45 13.61
CA LEU A 150 -13.58 -12.27 14.06
C LEU A 150 -14.53 -11.11 14.35
N MET A 151 -15.50 -10.87 13.47
CA MET A 151 -16.50 -9.82 13.68
C MET A 151 -17.40 -10.11 14.87
N LYS A 152 -17.83 -11.36 15.09
CA LYS A 152 -18.55 -11.77 16.31
C LYS A 152 -17.73 -11.54 17.59
N ARG A 153 -16.41 -11.82 17.56
CA ARG A 153 -15.54 -11.53 18.70
C ARG A 153 -15.40 -10.02 18.92
N MET A 154 -15.31 -9.25 17.84
CA MET A 154 -15.25 -7.78 17.90
C MET A 154 -16.54 -7.20 18.51
N GLU A 155 -17.71 -7.70 18.12
CA GLU A 155 -19.01 -7.30 18.71
C GLU A 155 -19.05 -7.55 20.23
N ARG A 156 -18.61 -8.73 20.66
CA ARG A 156 -18.54 -9.07 22.11
C ARG A 156 -17.56 -8.19 22.86
N ASP A 157 -16.38 -7.93 22.28
CA ASP A 157 -15.34 -7.12 22.92
C ASP A 157 -15.76 -5.65 23.02
N LEU A 158 -16.54 -5.13 22.06
CA LEU A 158 -17.05 -3.76 22.04
C LEU A 158 -18.41 -3.59 22.74
N GLY A 159 -19.11 -4.69 23.02
CA GLY A 159 -20.43 -4.68 23.66
C GLY A 159 -21.53 -4.09 22.78
N THR A 160 -21.43 -4.18 21.46
CA THR A 160 -22.39 -3.68 20.48
C THR A 160 -22.44 -4.55 19.24
N GLN A 161 -23.58 -4.64 18.58
CA GLN A 161 -23.67 -5.28 17.27
C GLN A 161 -23.08 -4.35 16.20
N LEU A 162 -22.49 -4.97 15.16
CA LEU A 162 -21.81 -4.25 14.09
C LEU A 162 -22.48 -4.52 12.74
N GLU A 163 -22.74 -3.46 12.00
CA GLU A 163 -23.04 -3.58 10.59
C GLU A 163 -21.74 -3.58 9.79
N TRP A 164 -21.51 -4.62 9.02
CA TRP A 164 -20.29 -4.75 8.23
C TRP A 164 -20.51 -5.53 6.94
N VAL A 165 -19.66 -5.25 5.97
CA VAL A 165 -19.59 -6.00 4.70
C VAL A 165 -18.12 -6.22 4.35
N ALA A 166 -17.80 -7.37 3.75
CA ALA A 166 -16.43 -7.75 3.46
C ALA A 166 -16.29 -8.39 2.07
N ALA A 167 -15.07 -8.36 1.53
CA ALA A 167 -14.68 -9.09 0.32
C ALA A 167 -13.33 -9.78 0.53
N VAL A 168 -13.17 -10.95 -0.08
CA VAL A 168 -11.91 -11.69 -0.10
C VAL A 168 -11.15 -11.36 -1.39
N HIS A 169 -9.90 -10.97 -1.25
CA HIS A 169 -8.98 -10.75 -2.38
C HIS A 169 -7.99 -11.91 -2.47
N HIS A 170 -8.13 -12.74 -3.51
CA HIS A 170 -7.28 -13.91 -3.74
C HIS A 170 -6.10 -13.62 -4.69
N ASN A 171 -6.20 -12.59 -5.53
CA ASN A 171 -5.25 -12.32 -6.61
C ASN A 171 -4.01 -11.51 -6.21
N THR A 172 -3.64 -11.57 -4.95
CA THR A 172 -2.46 -10.89 -4.42
C THR A 172 -1.44 -11.90 -3.92
N GLU A 173 -0.16 -11.53 -3.82
CA GLU A 173 0.88 -12.36 -3.17
C GLU A 173 0.49 -12.77 -1.75
N HIS A 174 -0.38 -11.98 -1.12
CA HIS A 174 -0.91 -12.21 0.21
C HIS A 174 -2.43 -12.07 0.17
N PRO A 175 -3.17 -13.16 -0.08
CA PRO A 175 -4.61 -13.13 0.00
C PRO A 175 -5.09 -12.56 1.33
N HIS A 176 -6.10 -11.70 1.28
CA HIS A 176 -6.57 -10.97 2.45
C HIS A 176 -8.06 -10.63 2.33
N VAL A 177 -8.63 -10.19 3.43
CA VAL A 177 -10.03 -9.76 3.48
C VAL A 177 -10.09 -8.27 3.76
N HIS A 178 -10.84 -7.55 2.93
CA HIS A 178 -11.28 -6.19 3.22
C HIS A 178 -12.61 -6.23 3.95
N ILE A 179 -12.69 -5.57 5.09
CA ILE A 179 -13.90 -5.45 5.89
C ILE A 179 -14.20 -3.95 6.04
N ALA A 180 -15.39 -3.56 5.62
CA ALA A 180 -15.95 -2.24 5.87
C ALA A 180 -16.94 -2.35 7.03
N VAL A 181 -16.73 -1.57 8.09
CA VAL A 181 -17.60 -1.54 9.27
C VAL A 181 -18.25 -0.18 9.38
N ARG A 182 -19.57 -0.17 9.54
CA ARG A 182 -20.36 1.04 9.73
C ARG A 182 -19.93 1.78 10.99
N GLY A 183 -19.82 3.09 10.91
CA GLY A 183 -19.35 3.94 12.03
C GLY A 183 -20.39 4.27 13.08
N ILE A 184 -21.46 3.45 13.19
CA ILE A 184 -22.59 3.60 14.12
C ILE A 184 -22.74 2.31 14.93
N ASP A 185 -23.03 2.43 16.21
CA ASP A 185 -23.36 1.34 17.10
C ASP A 185 -24.85 0.90 16.98
N ASP A 186 -25.23 -0.16 17.69
CA ASP A 186 -26.60 -0.70 17.71
C ASP A 186 -27.64 0.24 18.36
N LYS A 187 -27.20 1.32 19.01
CA LYS A 187 -28.04 2.38 19.61
C LYS A 187 -28.16 3.60 18.72
N GLY A 188 -27.57 3.57 17.53
CA GLY A 188 -27.56 4.69 16.58
C GLY A 188 -26.53 5.79 16.92
N GLY A 189 -25.68 5.55 17.92
CA GLY A 189 -24.59 6.45 18.29
C GLY A 189 -23.31 6.19 17.48
N PRO A 190 -22.31 7.10 17.55
CA PRO A 190 -21.04 6.90 16.89
C PRO A 190 -20.28 5.69 17.46
N LEU A 191 -19.94 4.71 16.62
CA LEU A 191 -19.15 3.55 17.03
C LEU A 191 -17.79 3.99 17.58
N SER A 192 -17.52 3.62 18.83
CA SER A 192 -16.24 3.86 19.50
C SER A 192 -15.42 2.58 19.57
N ILE A 193 -14.22 2.61 18.99
CA ILE A 193 -13.26 1.50 19.06
C ILE A 193 -12.05 1.96 19.87
N PRO A 194 -11.76 1.35 21.03
CA PRO A 194 -10.63 1.72 21.87
C PRO A 194 -9.30 1.65 21.10
N ARG A 195 -8.43 2.63 21.32
CA ARG A 195 -7.14 2.72 20.62
C ARG A 195 -6.29 1.45 20.77
N GLU A 196 -6.25 0.87 21.96
CA GLU A 196 -5.48 -0.35 22.21
C GLU A 196 -6.08 -1.55 21.48
N TYR A 197 -7.40 -1.59 21.30
CA TYR A 197 -8.06 -2.60 20.49
C TYR A 197 -7.65 -2.49 19.01
N ILE A 198 -7.58 -1.28 18.47
CA ILE A 198 -7.08 -1.03 17.11
C ILE A 198 -5.60 -1.42 16.98
N ARG A 199 -4.77 -1.15 17.98
CA ARG A 199 -3.32 -1.39 17.91
C ARG A 199 -2.94 -2.86 18.03
N SER A 200 -3.62 -3.60 18.87
CA SER A 200 -3.24 -4.98 19.24
C SER A 200 -4.43 -5.91 19.47
N GLY A 201 -5.55 -5.43 20.03
CA GLY A 201 -6.66 -6.28 20.44
C GLY A 201 -7.25 -7.06 19.28
N LEU A 202 -7.65 -6.39 18.20
CA LEU A 202 -8.26 -7.04 17.04
C LEU A 202 -7.29 -8.04 16.37
N ARG A 203 -6.00 -7.73 16.30
CA ARG A 203 -4.98 -8.65 15.80
C ARG A 203 -4.87 -9.88 16.70
N GLY A 204 -4.83 -9.69 18.02
CA GLY A 204 -4.80 -10.81 18.95
C GLY A 204 -6.00 -11.75 18.76
N ARG A 205 -7.22 -11.20 18.55
CA ARG A 205 -8.41 -12.02 18.25
C ARG A 205 -8.30 -12.77 16.92
N ALA A 206 -7.74 -12.14 15.90
CA ALA A 206 -7.52 -12.81 14.61
C ALA A 206 -6.47 -13.93 14.70
N GLU A 207 -5.39 -13.72 15.45
CA GLU A 207 -4.35 -14.72 15.74
C GLU A 207 -4.89 -15.89 16.58
N GLU A 208 -5.71 -15.62 17.60
CA GLU A 208 -6.40 -16.64 18.38
C GLU A 208 -7.28 -17.51 17.48
N LEU A 209 -8.13 -16.92 16.64
CA LEU A 209 -9.02 -17.64 15.72
C LEU A 209 -8.25 -18.48 14.68
N ALA A 210 -7.17 -17.94 14.14
CA ALA A 210 -6.31 -18.69 13.23
C ALA A 210 -5.65 -19.87 13.95
N THR A 211 -5.29 -19.71 15.22
CA THR A 211 -4.71 -20.75 16.06
C THR A 211 -5.74 -21.82 16.44
N ASP A 212 -6.97 -21.41 16.73
CA ASP A 212 -8.07 -22.36 16.99
C ASP A 212 -8.34 -23.24 15.74
N ALA A 213 -8.22 -22.68 14.54
CA ALA A 213 -8.48 -23.39 13.29
C ALA A 213 -7.30 -24.27 12.81
N LEU A 214 -6.07 -23.83 12.99
CA LEU A 214 -4.86 -24.45 12.42
C LEU A 214 -3.96 -25.14 13.45
N GLY A 215 -4.25 -24.98 14.72
CA GLY A 215 -3.35 -25.35 15.82
C GLY A 215 -2.28 -24.29 16.07
N TYR A 216 -1.50 -24.50 17.13
CA TYR A 216 -0.37 -23.61 17.44
C TYR A 216 0.68 -23.65 16.34
N ARG A 217 1.30 -22.50 16.09
CA ARG A 217 2.37 -22.36 15.10
C ARG A 217 3.54 -23.29 15.46
N SER A 218 3.80 -24.24 14.59
CA SER A 218 4.85 -25.23 14.74
C SER A 218 6.21 -24.72 14.21
N PRO A 219 7.34 -25.37 14.56
CA PRO A 219 8.61 -25.11 13.89
C PRO A 219 8.57 -25.32 12.38
N ALA A 220 7.77 -26.27 11.88
CA ALA A 220 7.57 -26.49 10.45
C ALA A 220 6.86 -25.32 9.78
N ASP A 221 5.86 -24.72 10.43
CA ASP A 221 5.21 -23.48 9.93
C ASP A 221 6.21 -22.32 9.86
N ALA A 222 7.10 -22.21 10.84
CA ALA A 222 8.13 -21.18 10.81
C ALA A 222 9.12 -21.38 9.63
N GLN A 223 9.52 -22.63 9.37
CA GLN A 223 10.38 -22.96 8.24
C GLN A 223 9.69 -22.69 6.91
N GLU A 224 8.44 -23.08 6.75
CA GLU A 224 7.65 -22.82 5.54
C GLU A 224 7.48 -21.32 5.28
N ALA A 225 7.22 -20.53 6.32
CA ALA A 225 7.16 -19.07 6.19
C ALA A 225 8.51 -18.48 5.72
N HIS A 226 9.62 -18.92 6.30
CA HIS A 226 10.95 -18.50 5.87
C HIS A 226 11.25 -18.94 4.42
N ARG A 227 10.88 -20.17 4.05
CA ARG A 227 11.04 -20.69 2.67
C ARG A 227 10.31 -19.77 1.67
N ARG A 228 9.07 -19.36 1.97
CA ARG A 228 8.30 -18.43 1.12
C ARG A 228 8.94 -17.05 1.02
N GLU A 229 9.71 -16.62 2.03
CA GLU A 229 10.38 -15.33 2.04
C GLU A 229 11.69 -15.28 1.27
N THR A 230 12.34 -16.42 1.01
CA THR A 230 13.69 -16.45 0.42
C THR A 230 13.79 -15.76 -0.94
N LEU A 231 12.80 -15.94 -1.82
CA LEU A 231 12.79 -15.42 -3.19
C LEU A 231 11.94 -14.15 -3.38
N GLN A 232 11.51 -13.53 -2.31
CA GLN A 232 10.63 -12.35 -2.39
C GLN A 232 11.41 -11.09 -2.76
N ASN A 233 10.89 -10.30 -3.72
CA ASN A 233 11.47 -9.01 -4.12
C ASN A 233 11.00 -7.86 -3.22
N ARG A 234 10.91 -8.10 -1.93
CA ARG A 234 10.50 -7.15 -0.90
C ARG A 234 11.29 -7.38 0.39
N TYR A 235 11.22 -6.41 1.30
CA TYR A 235 11.83 -6.55 2.61
C TYR A 235 11.07 -7.54 3.49
N THR A 236 11.76 -8.59 3.97
CA THR A 236 11.19 -9.74 4.66
C THR A 236 11.63 -9.84 6.13
N SER A 237 11.17 -10.87 6.84
CA SER A 237 11.65 -11.16 8.19
C SER A 237 13.08 -11.69 8.19
N LEU A 238 13.51 -12.41 7.15
CA LEU A 238 14.88 -12.86 6.96
C LEU A 238 15.83 -11.66 6.82
N ASP A 239 15.46 -10.65 6.05
CA ASP A 239 16.24 -9.41 5.90
C ASP A 239 16.39 -8.66 7.23
N ARG A 240 15.34 -8.66 8.05
CA ARG A 240 15.39 -8.07 9.39
C ARG A 240 16.37 -8.81 10.32
N ILE A 241 16.49 -10.13 10.15
CA ILE A 241 17.49 -10.92 10.89
C ILE A 241 18.89 -10.55 10.41
N LEU A 242 19.12 -10.49 9.09
CA LEU A 242 20.39 -10.06 8.51
C LEU A 242 20.79 -8.66 8.97
N GLN A 243 19.85 -7.72 8.97
CA GLN A 243 20.11 -6.34 9.36
C GLN A 243 20.50 -6.17 10.85
N ARG A 244 20.01 -7.05 11.74
CA ARG A 244 20.42 -7.04 13.15
C ARG A 244 21.88 -7.37 13.39
N SER A 245 22.51 -7.97 12.40
CA SER A 245 23.96 -8.25 12.39
C SER A 245 24.78 -7.03 11.99
N ASN A 246 24.13 -5.95 11.52
CA ASN A 246 24.79 -4.70 11.14
C ASN A 246 25.18 -3.89 12.38
N GLY A 247 26.48 -3.73 12.59
CA GLY A 247 27.04 -3.03 13.76
C GLY A 247 27.53 -1.60 13.48
N GLY A 248 27.18 -0.95 12.36
CA GLY A 248 27.71 0.40 12.12
C GLY A 248 27.52 1.02 10.74
N ASP A 249 28.06 2.22 10.58
CA ASP A 249 27.90 3.21 9.50
C ASP A 249 28.65 2.92 8.19
N SER A 250 28.71 1.67 7.74
CA SER A 250 29.40 1.32 6.49
C SER A 250 28.42 1.25 5.33
N PHE A 251 28.88 1.60 4.10
CA PHE A 251 28.12 1.37 2.85
C PHE A 251 27.77 -0.11 2.65
N HIS A 252 28.47 -1.00 3.33
CA HIS A 252 28.24 -2.44 3.35
C HIS A 252 28.46 -2.97 4.76
N PHE A 253 27.81 -4.09 5.08
CA PHE A 253 28.06 -4.82 6.30
C PHE A 253 28.35 -6.30 5.99
N ALA A 254 29.21 -6.91 6.83
CA ALA A 254 29.58 -8.32 6.72
C ALA A 254 28.57 -9.20 7.46
N VAL A 255 28.19 -10.31 6.84
CA VAL A 255 27.32 -11.33 7.44
C VAL A 255 27.95 -12.69 7.26
N THR A 256 28.11 -13.44 8.36
CA THR A 256 28.54 -14.84 8.32
C THR A 256 27.34 -15.75 8.56
N VAL A 257 27.05 -16.63 7.61
CA VAL A 257 25.97 -17.61 7.69
C VAL A 257 26.53 -18.98 7.40
N ASN A 258 26.95 -19.68 8.44
CA ASN A 258 27.44 -21.06 8.35
C ASN A 258 26.36 -22.05 8.84
N PRO A 259 25.73 -22.84 7.95
CA PRO A 259 24.74 -23.85 8.35
C PRO A 259 25.41 -25.13 8.90
N ASP A 260 26.71 -25.33 8.67
CA ASP A 260 27.41 -26.57 9.00
C ASP A 260 28.07 -26.55 10.38
N ASP A 261 27.78 -25.52 11.18
CA ASP A 261 28.28 -25.40 12.55
C ASP A 261 27.63 -26.48 13.44
N ALA A 262 28.38 -27.45 13.86
CA ALA A 262 27.93 -28.61 14.65
C ALA A 262 27.39 -28.26 16.03
N SER A 263 27.57 -27.03 16.52
CA SER A 263 27.04 -26.55 17.80
C SER A 263 25.59 -26.10 17.72
N LEU A 264 25.00 -26.09 16.54
CA LEU A 264 23.64 -25.54 16.32
C LEU A 264 22.53 -26.55 16.57
N SER A 265 21.41 -26.06 17.07
CA SER A 265 20.17 -26.83 17.04
C SER A 265 19.67 -26.97 15.59
N GLU A 266 18.90 -28.02 15.32
CA GLU A 266 18.32 -28.27 14.01
C GLU A 266 17.54 -27.05 13.47
N SER A 267 16.75 -26.39 14.30
CA SER A 267 16.01 -25.18 13.92
C SER A 267 16.92 -24.01 13.55
N ALA A 268 18.08 -23.88 14.18
CA ALA A 268 19.08 -22.89 13.86
C ALA A 268 19.79 -23.18 12.54
N VAL A 269 20.11 -24.45 12.26
CA VAL A 269 20.64 -24.92 10.97
C VAL A 269 19.67 -24.57 9.85
N GLN A 270 18.38 -24.90 10.00
CA GLN A 270 17.37 -24.60 8.99
C GLN A 270 17.23 -23.09 8.76
N LEU A 271 17.21 -22.28 9.82
CA LEU A 271 17.18 -20.82 9.67
C LEU A 271 18.40 -20.31 8.89
N ARG A 272 19.60 -20.81 9.19
CA ARG A 272 20.82 -20.42 8.44
C ARG A 272 20.77 -20.84 6.98
N LYS A 273 20.21 -22.01 6.65
CA LYS A 273 19.95 -22.41 5.25
C LYS A 273 19.03 -21.40 4.54
N HIS A 274 17.95 -20.97 5.18
CA HIS A 274 17.06 -19.96 4.60
C HIS A 274 17.74 -18.58 4.47
N LEU A 275 18.55 -18.16 5.44
CA LEU A 275 19.34 -16.94 5.35
C LEU A 275 20.37 -17.00 4.21
N GLY A 276 21.05 -18.13 4.03
CA GLY A 276 21.96 -18.35 2.90
C GLY A 276 21.23 -18.27 1.56
N ALA A 277 20.10 -18.97 1.42
CA ALA A 277 19.26 -18.88 0.23
C ALA A 277 18.76 -17.46 -0.04
N ARG A 278 18.41 -16.71 1.02
CA ARG A 278 18.04 -15.29 0.92
C ARG A 278 19.21 -14.44 0.42
N LEU A 279 20.42 -14.64 0.96
CA LEU A 279 21.61 -13.92 0.53
C LEU A 279 21.96 -14.21 -0.93
N MET A 280 21.82 -15.46 -1.38
CA MET A 280 21.95 -15.79 -2.80
C MET A 280 20.94 -15.05 -3.67
N HIS A 281 19.68 -14.96 -3.25
CA HIS A 281 18.69 -14.17 -3.97
C HIS A 281 19.02 -12.67 -3.96
N LEU A 282 19.46 -12.11 -2.84
CA LEU A 282 19.93 -10.72 -2.78
C LEU A 282 21.14 -10.47 -3.69
N GLN A 283 22.00 -11.47 -3.88
CA GLN A 283 23.12 -11.39 -4.83
C GLN A 283 22.63 -11.28 -6.27
N THR A 284 21.61 -12.02 -6.69
CA THR A 284 21.04 -11.88 -8.04
C THR A 284 20.47 -10.48 -8.29
N MET A 285 20.12 -9.76 -7.22
CA MET A 285 19.63 -8.39 -7.27
C MET A 285 20.75 -7.34 -7.13
N GLY A 286 22.02 -7.77 -6.98
CA GLY A 286 23.16 -6.89 -6.73
C GLY A 286 23.22 -6.29 -5.33
N LEU A 287 22.41 -6.78 -4.38
CA LEU A 287 22.32 -6.25 -3.01
C LEU A 287 23.24 -6.99 -2.01
N ALA A 288 23.77 -8.13 -2.40
CA ALA A 288 24.73 -8.89 -1.62
C ALA A 288 25.83 -9.47 -2.53
N GLN A 289 27.00 -9.75 -1.96
CA GLN A 289 28.13 -10.38 -2.63
C GLN A 289 28.79 -11.39 -1.69
N ILE A 290 29.05 -12.60 -2.18
CA ILE A 290 29.87 -13.58 -1.46
C ILE A 290 31.35 -13.14 -1.50
N VAL A 291 32.00 -13.12 -0.36
CA VAL A 291 33.44 -12.73 -0.24
C VAL A 291 34.33 -13.89 0.18
N ALA A 292 33.77 -14.86 0.91
CA ALA A 292 34.40 -16.10 1.28
C ALA A 292 33.32 -17.17 1.55
N PRO A 293 33.68 -18.46 1.70
CA PRO A 293 32.70 -19.47 2.11
C PRO A 293 31.95 -19.04 3.36
N HIS A 294 30.61 -19.01 3.25
CA HIS A 294 29.69 -18.55 4.32
C HIS A 294 29.79 -17.07 4.72
N GLU A 295 30.62 -16.27 4.05
CA GLU A 295 30.80 -14.85 4.33
C GLU A 295 30.25 -13.98 3.20
N TRP A 296 29.45 -13.02 3.57
CA TRP A 296 28.74 -12.14 2.64
C TRP A 296 28.98 -10.68 2.98
N ARG A 297 29.01 -9.87 1.93
CA ARG A 297 28.96 -8.41 2.02
C ARG A 297 27.58 -7.95 1.51
N VAL A 298 26.82 -7.25 2.35
CA VAL A 298 25.46 -6.77 2.05
C VAL A 298 25.47 -5.25 1.99
N GLN A 299 24.78 -4.66 1.02
CA GLN A 299 24.64 -3.20 0.91
C GLN A 299 23.84 -2.65 2.11
N ALA A 300 24.29 -1.54 2.71
CA ALA A 300 23.66 -0.98 3.89
C ALA A 300 22.22 -0.46 3.63
N ASP A 301 21.94 -0.04 2.40
CA ASP A 301 20.65 0.50 1.99
C ASP A 301 19.71 -0.55 1.35
N PHE A 302 20.07 -1.85 1.43
CA PHE A 302 19.27 -2.94 0.83
C PHE A 302 17.79 -2.93 1.28
N GLU A 303 17.51 -2.57 2.55
CA GLU A 303 16.14 -2.39 3.02
C GLU A 303 15.38 -1.35 2.20
N LYS A 304 16.01 -0.18 1.96
CA LYS A 304 15.41 0.90 1.19
C LYS A 304 15.13 0.47 -0.25
N VAL A 305 16.07 -0.26 -0.86
CA VAL A 305 15.92 -0.79 -2.22
C VAL A 305 14.78 -1.80 -2.28
N LEU A 306 14.73 -2.79 -1.37
CA LEU A 306 13.68 -3.80 -1.33
C LEU A 306 12.29 -3.19 -1.07
N ARG A 307 12.18 -2.19 -0.19
CA ARG A 307 10.93 -1.46 0.02
C ARG A 307 10.50 -0.64 -1.20
N THR A 308 11.45 -0.08 -1.94
CA THR A 308 11.18 0.64 -3.18
C THR A 308 10.69 -0.31 -4.28
N LEU A 309 11.31 -1.48 -4.41
CA LEU A 309 10.88 -2.53 -5.33
C LEU A 309 9.47 -3.01 -5.03
N GLN A 310 9.16 -3.27 -3.76
CA GLN A 310 7.81 -3.62 -3.33
C GLN A 310 6.80 -2.54 -3.70
N GLN A 311 7.09 -1.28 -3.39
CA GLN A 311 6.21 -0.17 -3.74
C GLN A 311 6.01 -0.04 -5.26
N SER A 312 7.06 -0.29 -6.04
CA SER A 312 6.96 -0.28 -7.50
C SER A 312 6.07 -1.41 -8.01
N ALA A 313 6.26 -2.63 -7.50
CA ALA A 313 5.44 -3.78 -7.86
C ALA A 313 3.96 -3.60 -7.46
N ASP A 314 3.70 -3.05 -6.27
CA ASP A 314 2.34 -2.73 -5.82
C ASP A 314 1.65 -1.71 -6.73
N ARG A 315 2.40 -0.70 -7.19
CA ARG A 315 1.90 0.32 -8.14
C ARG A 315 1.63 -0.25 -9.52
N GLN A 316 2.51 -1.14 -10.00
CA GLN A 316 2.29 -1.83 -11.29
C GLN A 316 1.05 -2.72 -11.25
N ARG A 317 0.84 -3.45 -10.16
CA ARG A 317 -0.39 -4.23 -9.95
C ARG A 317 -1.63 -3.34 -9.93
N MET A 318 -1.55 -2.21 -9.25
CA MET A 318 -2.61 -1.22 -9.19
C MET A 318 -2.98 -0.69 -10.58
N LEU A 319 -1.97 -0.37 -11.41
CA LEU A 319 -2.19 0.04 -12.79
C LEU A 319 -2.76 -1.09 -13.64
N ALA A 320 -2.26 -2.31 -13.49
CA ALA A 320 -2.76 -3.47 -14.22
C ALA A 320 -4.25 -3.74 -13.92
N ALA A 321 -4.68 -3.57 -12.66
CA ALA A 321 -6.08 -3.68 -12.27
C ALA A 321 -6.98 -2.63 -12.97
N HIS A 322 -6.41 -1.50 -13.37
CA HIS A 322 -7.11 -0.41 -14.07
C HIS A 322 -6.74 -0.31 -15.56
N GLY A 323 -6.03 -1.30 -16.10
CA GLY A 323 -5.52 -1.28 -17.47
C GLY A 323 -6.59 -1.16 -18.56
N ALA A 324 -7.85 -1.50 -18.27
CA ALA A 324 -8.97 -1.28 -19.19
C ALA A 324 -9.35 0.20 -19.38
N LEU A 325 -8.91 1.10 -18.48
CA LEU A 325 -9.18 2.53 -18.54
C LEU A 325 -8.11 3.30 -19.30
N VAL A 326 -6.94 2.71 -19.47
CA VAL A 326 -5.78 3.32 -20.13
C VAL A 326 -5.88 3.12 -21.64
N SER A 327 -5.64 4.16 -22.42
CA SER A 327 -5.69 4.14 -23.88
C SER A 327 -4.72 3.11 -24.49
N ASP A 328 -3.53 2.99 -23.89
CA ASP A 328 -2.49 2.06 -24.33
C ASP A 328 -1.80 1.42 -23.11
N LYS A 329 -1.75 0.10 -23.07
CA LYS A 329 -1.11 -0.66 -21.98
C LYS A 329 0.40 -0.49 -21.88
N ARG A 330 1.04 0.07 -22.91
CA ARG A 330 2.48 0.36 -22.94
C ARG A 330 2.83 1.64 -22.17
N LEU A 331 1.85 2.47 -21.80
CA LEU A 331 2.07 3.71 -21.08
C LEU A 331 2.72 3.44 -19.73
N PRO A 332 3.88 4.03 -19.43
CA PRO A 332 4.53 3.85 -18.13
C PRO A 332 3.77 4.59 -17.01
N LEU A 333 3.70 3.97 -15.83
CA LEU A 333 3.16 4.61 -14.65
C LEU A 333 4.23 5.47 -13.98
N GLN A 334 3.90 6.74 -13.74
CA GLN A 334 4.74 7.66 -12.97
C GLN A 334 4.01 8.10 -11.71
N VAL A 335 4.63 7.89 -10.54
CA VAL A 335 4.13 8.52 -9.31
C VAL A 335 4.61 9.95 -9.25
N THR A 336 3.68 10.86 -9.41
CA THR A 336 3.97 12.30 -9.46
C THR A 336 3.79 12.91 -8.08
N THR A 337 4.91 13.18 -7.43
CA THR A 337 4.92 13.88 -6.12
C THR A 337 4.87 15.40 -6.33
N LEU A 338 4.38 16.14 -5.31
CA LEU A 338 4.38 17.61 -5.34
C LEU A 338 5.75 18.23 -5.60
N ARG A 339 6.84 17.54 -5.22
CA ARG A 339 8.20 18.03 -5.47
C ARG A 339 8.56 17.94 -6.95
N GLN A 340 8.20 16.86 -7.59
CA GLN A 340 8.51 16.54 -8.99
C GLN A 340 7.51 17.16 -9.97
N LEU A 341 6.28 17.43 -9.54
CA LEU A 341 5.25 17.99 -10.37
C LEU A 341 5.65 19.40 -10.81
N GLN A 342 5.68 19.64 -12.09
CA GLN A 342 5.73 20.96 -12.72
C GLN A 342 4.36 21.24 -13.32
N VAL A 343 4.04 20.55 -14.42
CA VAL A 343 2.73 20.54 -15.07
C VAL A 343 2.38 19.10 -15.41
N VAL A 344 1.15 18.68 -15.14
CA VAL A 344 0.56 17.46 -15.69
C VAL A 344 -0.73 17.86 -16.35
N ALA A 345 -0.89 17.50 -17.63
CA ALA A 345 -2.13 17.70 -18.36
C ALA A 345 -2.56 16.39 -19.01
N GLY A 346 -3.85 16.09 -18.99
CA GLY A 346 -4.35 14.85 -19.53
C GLY A 346 -5.76 14.50 -19.06
N ARG A 347 -6.21 13.31 -19.46
CA ARG A 347 -7.52 12.76 -19.13
C ARG A 347 -7.51 12.10 -17.76
N VAL A 348 -8.47 12.42 -16.92
CA VAL A 348 -8.68 11.74 -15.63
C VAL A 348 -9.27 10.36 -15.87
N LEU A 349 -8.56 9.32 -15.45
CA LEU A 349 -9.01 7.93 -15.61
C LEU A 349 -9.87 7.47 -14.44
N LEU A 350 -9.47 7.81 -13.21
CA LEU A 350 -10.21 7.43 -12.00
C LEU A 350 -9.75 8.20 -10.76
N HIS A 351 -10.57 8.13 -9.71
CA HIS A 351 -10.22 8.46 -8.34
C HIS A 351 -10.41 7.24 -7.46
N THR A 352 -9.40 6.88 -6.65
CA THR A 352 -9.46 5.74 -5.75
C THR A 352 -8.57 5.93 -4.53
N GLU A 353 -8.40 4.90 -3.72
CA GLU A 353 -7.58 4.91 -2.51
C GLU A 353 -6.43 3.90 -2.64
N ASP A 354 -5.27 4.29 -2.14
CA ASP A 354 -4.12 3.42 -1.97
C ASP A 354 -4.38 2.49 -0.77
N GLU A 355 -4.42 1.20 -0.99
CA GLU A 355 -4.69 0.19 0.05
C GLU A 355 -3.71 0.25 1.20
N GLN A 356 -2.43 0.45 0.89
CA GLN A 356 -1.39 0.41 1.90
C GLN A 356 -1.39 1.66 2.78
N THR A 357 -1.69 2.82 2.21
CA THR A 357 -1.60 4.09 2.92
C THR A 357 -2.97 4.67 3.30
N GLY A 358 -4.05 4.20 2.68
CA GLY A 358 -5.38 4.79 2.79
C GLY A 358 -5.47 6.21 2.21
N LYS A 359 -4.44 6.63 1.44
CA LYS A 359 -4.42 7.94 0.79
C LYS A 359 -5.17 7.86 -0.53
N ARG A 360 -5.97 8.88 -0.77
CA ARG A 360 -6.66 9.01 -2.06
C ARG A 360 -5.68 9.47 -3.13
N TYR A 361 -5.86 8.96 -4.34
CA TYR A 361 -5.13 9.38 -5.52
C TYR A 361 -6.05 9.41 -6.74
N MET A 362 -5.59 10.10 -7.78
CA MET A 362 -6.16 10.05 -9.11
C MET A 362 -5.13 9.52 -10.10
N LEU A 363 -5.61 8.85 -11.14
CA LEU A 363 -4.81 8.52 -12.33
C LEU A 363 -5.16 9.50 -13.42
N VAL A 364 -4.13 10.08 -14.03
CA VAL A 364 -4.26 10.97 -15.17
C VAL A 364 -3.44 10.38 -16.34
N GLU A 365 -4.09 10.11 -17.45
CA GLU A 365 -3.43 9.75 -18.69
C GLU A 365 -2.88 11.01 -19.31
N GLY A 366 -1.56 11.22 -19.12
CA GLY A 366 -0.89 12.46 -19.48
C GLY A 366 -0.63 12.56 -20.97
N THR A 367 -0.69 13.80 -21.48
CA THR A 367 -0.30 14.14 -22.86
C THR A 367 1.20 13.92 -23.10
N ASP A 368 1.98 13.71 -22.04
CA ASP A 368 3.42 13.38 -22.11
C ASP A 368 3.67 11.86 -22.27
N GLY A 369 2.66 11.07 -22.61
CA GLY A 369 2.79 9.64 -22.83
C GLY A 369 3.03 8.82 -21.57
N LYS A 370 2.52 9.27 -20.41
CA LYS A 370 2.61 8.58 -19.12
C LYS A 370 1.27 8.56 -18.43
N VAL A 371 1.06 7.55 -17.57
CA VAL A 371 -0.03 7.56 -16.61
C VAL A 371 0.50 8.11 -15.29
N HIS A 372 0.00 9.26 -14.86
CA HIS A 372 0.40 9.90 -13.61
C HIS A 372 -0.49 9.43 -12.46
N LEU A 373 0.11 8.86 -11.42
CA LEU A 373 -0.52 8.65 -10.14
C LEU A 373 -0.25 9.88 -9.26
N ILE A 374 -1.28 10.63 -8.96
CA ILE A 374 -1.20 11.87 -8.18
C ILE A 374 -2.01 11.71 -6.89
N TYR A 375 -1.33 11.73 -5.73
CA TYR A 375 -2.04 11.72 -4.45
C TYR A 375 -2.82 13.02 -4.24
N HIS A 376 -4.05 12.88 -3.75
CA HIS A 376 -4.91 14.03 -3.51
C HIS A 376 -4.30 14.99 -2.49
N THR A 377 -4.32 16.25 -2.85
CA THR A 377 -4.04 17.39 -1.97
C THR A 377 -5.36 18.11 -1.65
N ASN A 378 -5.32 19.06 -0.72
CA ASN A 378 -6.51 19.88 -0.46
C ASN A 378 -7.04 20.57 -1.73
N ALA A 379 -6.16 21.06 -2.59
CA ALA A 379 -6.55 21.70 -3.84
C ALA A 379 -7.27 20.73 -4.81
N ILE A 380 -6.80 19.50 -4.95
CA ILE A 380 -7.46 18.48 -5.77
C ILE A 380 -8.79 18.05 -5.15
N GLU A 381 -8.86 17.95 -3.82
CA GLU A 381 -10.12 17.63 -3.14
C GLU A 381 -11.16 18.74 -3.26
N GLU A 382 -10.76 20.01 -3.21
CA GLU A 382 -11.62 21.17 -3.44
C GLU A 382 -12.11 21.18 -4.89
N ALA A 383 -11.22 21.05 -5.87
CA ALA A 383 -11.59 20.94 -7.28
C ALA A 383 -12.58 19.78 -7.54
N ARG A 384 -12.37 18.64 -6.87
CA ARG A 384 -13.29 17.50 -6.99
C ARG A 384 -14.69 17.78 -6.40
N LYS A 385 -14.76 18.50 -5.28
CA LYS A 385 -16.06 18.92 -4.68
C LYS A 385 -16.83 19.88 -5.58
N GLU A 386 -16.11 20.70 -6.32
CA GLU A 386 -16.68 21.64 -7.29
C GLU A 386 -17.08 20.97 -8.61
N GLY A 387 -16.97 19.62 -8.71
CA GLY A 387 -17.25 18.88 -9.93
C GLY A 387 -16.15 18.96 -10.98
N LYS A 388 -15.07 19.68 -10.70
CA LYS A 388 -13.84 19.69 -11.50
C LYS A 388 -13.09 18.38 -11.30
N VAL A 389 -12.23 18.02 -12.21
CA VAL A 389 -11.45 16.75 -12.21
C VAL A 389 -12.34 15.49 -12.21
N ALA A 390 -13.52 15.55 -12.84
CA ALA A 390 -14.36 14.39 -13.04
C ALA A 390 -13.62 13.33 -13.92
N VAL A 391 -14.05 12.06 -13.80
CA VAL A 391 -13.53 11.00 -14.69
C VAL A 391 -13.88 11.39 -16.13
N ASP A 392 -12.96 11.12 -17.05
CA ASP A 392 -12.99 11.50 -18.47
C ASP A 392 -12.84 13.00 -18.76
N ASN A 393 -12.71 13.86 -17.74
CA ASN A 393 -12.36 15.26 -17.99
C ASN A 393 -10.89 15.43 -18.31
N PHE A 394 -10.58 16.40 -19.16
CA PHE A 394 -9.22 16.88 -19.38
C PHE A 394 -8.86 17.92 -18.34
N VAL A 395 -7.78 17.66 -17.60
CA VAL A 395 -7.33 18.51 -16.51
C VAL A 395 -5.89 18.98 -16.74
N ARG A 396 -5.59 20.17 -16.25
CA ARG A 396 -4.23 20.67 -16.14
C ARG A 396 -3.93 20.97 -14.68
N ILE A 397 -2.92 20.30 -14.14
CA ILE A 397 -2.45 20.44 -12.77
C ILE A 397 -1.06 21.04 -12.80
N GLU A 398 -0.94 22.25 -12.28
CA GLU A 398 0.29 23.03 -12.32
C GLU A 398 0.76 23.37 -10.90
N LYS A 399 2.05 23.21 -10.63
CA LYS A 399 2.66 23.68 -9.39
C LYS A 399 2.99 25.16 -9.52
N ARG A 400 2.45 25.96 -8.62
CA ARG A 400 2.75 27.38 -8.48
C ARG A 400 3.29 27.67 -7.08
N PHE A 401 3.81 28.85 -6.89
CA PHE A 401 4.29 29.31 -5.59
C PHE A 401 3.45 30.50 -5.11
N ALA A 402 2.80 30.33 -3.96
CA ALA A 402 2.11 31.41 -3.25
C ALA A 402 2.84 31.67 -1.93
N LYS A 403 3.33 32.90 -1.73
CA LYS A 403 4.10 33.26 -0.52
C LYS A 403 5.24 32.27 -0.20
N ARG A 404 6.01 31.85 -1.20
CA ARG A 404 7.11 30.86 -1.16
C ARG A 404 6.67 29.42 -0.80
N LYS A 405 5.39 29.13 -0.71
CA LYS A 405 4.89 27.77 -0.52
C LYS A 405 4.38 27.20 -1.84
N PRO A 406 4.71 25.94 -2.17
CA PRO A 406 4.16 25.29 -3.34
C PRO A 406 2.65 25.07 -3.15
N VAL A 407 1.86 25.53 -4.12
CA VAL A 407 0.41 25.32 -4.23
C VAL A 407 0.12 24.68 -5.58
N LEU A 408 -0.95 23.90 -5.66
CA LEU A 408 -1.44 23.36 -6.91
C LEU A 408 -2.55 24.25 -7.44
N ARG A 409 -2.43 24.62 -8.71
CA ARG A 409 -3.53 25.10 -9.53
C ARG A 409 -4.09 23.93 -10.32
N VAL A 410 -5.40 23.78 -10.28
CA VAL A 410 -6.12 22.72 -10.99
C VAL A 410 -7.13 23.40 -11.91
N ASP A 411 -6.90 23.30 -13.21
CA ASP A 411 -7.79 23.78 -14.25
C ASP A 411 -8.51 22.56 -14.86
N ASP A 412 -9.82 22.61 -14.95
CA ASP A 412 -10.65 21.61 -15.63
C ASP A 412 -11.13 22.21 -16.96
N LEU A 413 -10.88 21.50 -18.04
CA LEU A 413 -11.19 21.92 -19.39
C LEU A 413 -12.40 21.16 -19.98
N GLY A 414 -13.11 20.44 -19.12
CA GLY A 414 -14.28 19.65 -19.49
C GLY A 414 -13.94 18.28 -20.07
N ASP A 415 -14.89 17.66 -20.72
CA ASP A 415 -14.74 16.33 -21.29
C ASP A 415 -13.58 16.24 -22.29
N ALA A 416 -12.69 15.24 -22.09
CA ALA A 416 -11.47 15.10 -22.87
C ALA A 416 -11.73 14.77 -24.35
N THR A 417 -12.84 14.12 -24.67
CA THR A 417 -13.26 13.82 -26.05
C THR A 417 -13.85 15.05 -26.72
N ALA A 418 -14.66 15.82 -25.98
CA ALA A 418 -15.21 17.08 -26.47
C ALA A 418 -14.10 18.12 -26.74
N LEU A 419 -13.03 18.13 -25.93
CA LEU A 419 -11.87 18.97 -26.17
C LEU A 419 -11.23 18.69 -27.54
N LEU A 420 -11.11 17.42 -27.92
CA LEU A 420 -10.60 17.05 -29.24
C LEU A 420 -11.46 17.54 -30.40
N GLN A 421 -12.77 17.73 -30.18
CA GLN A 421 -13.68 18.26 -31.19
C GLN A 421 -13.63 19.76 -31.33
N ASN A 422 -13.23 20.50 -30.29
CA ASN A 422 -13.16 21.97 -30.26
C ASN A 422 -11.76 22.47 -30.58
N SER A 423 -11.49 22.74 -31.88
CA SER A 423 -10.15 23.13 -32.36
C SER A 423 -9.58 24.39 -31.70
N SER A 424 -10.39 25.39 -31.39
CA SER A 424 -9.89 26.65 -30.77
C SER A 424 -9.48 26.48 -29.31
N HIS A 425 -10.19 25.63 -28.54
CA HIS A 425 -9.82 25.29 -27.16
C HIS A 425 -8.61 24.35 -27.14
N PHE A 426 -8.61 23.37 -28.01
CA PHE A 426 -7.50 22.41 -28.16
C PHE A 426 -6.18 23.13 -28.47
N LEU A 427 -6.17 24.03 -29.46
CA LEU A 427 -4.98 24.78 -29.85
C LEU A 427 -4.40 25.63 -28.73
N ARG A 428 -5.24 26.33 -27.97
CA ARG A 428 -4.80 27.11 -26.81
C ARG A 428 -4.11 26.25 -25.75
N GLU A 429 -4.64 25.09 -25.46
CA GLU A 429 -4.05 24.18 -24.49
C GLU A 429 -2.78 23.53 -25.03
N ALA A 430 -2.77 23.10 -26.28
CA ALA A 430 -1.61 22.53 -26.92
C ALA A 430 -0.42 23.56 -26.97
N GLU A 431 -0.67 24.83 -27.32
CA GLU A 431 0.34 25.87 -27.26
C GLU A 431 0.91 26.07 -25.85
N LEU A 432 0.06 26.09 -24.83
CA LEU A 432 0.48 26.22 -23.42
C LEU A 432 1.37 25.05 -22.99
N LEU A 433 1.00 23.84 -23.36
CA LEU A 433 1.76 22.63 -23.03
C LEU A 433 3.12 22.62 -23.73
N LEU A 434 3.15 22.99 -25.01
CA LEU A 434 4.40 23.10 -25.80
C LEU A 434 5.33 24.15 -25.19
N ARG A 435 4.82 25.34 -24.83
CA ARG A 435 5.60 26.40 -24.16
C ARG A 435 6.18 25.96 -22.83
N ASN A 436 5.52 25.05 -22.13
CA ASN A 436 6.02 24.45 -20.87
C ASN A 436 6.95 23.24 -21.08
N GLY A 437 7.36 22.95 -22.33
CA GLY A 437 8.27 21.87 -22.66
C GLY A 437 7.62 20.48 -22.59
N ILE A 438 6.30 20.39 -22.51
CA ILE A 438 5.56 19.15 -22.57
C ILE A 438 5.34 18.82 -24.04
N GLN A 439 6.31 18.13 -24.62
CA GLN A 439 6.24 17.65 -26.00
C GLN A 439 5.63 16.25 -26.02
N ASP A 440 4.85 16.02 -27.06
CA ASP A 440 4.39 14.70 -27.37
C ASP A 440 5.53 13.90 -27.98
N VAL A 441 6.01 12.92 -27.26
CA VAL A 441 7.16 12.12 -27.66
C VAL A 441 6.67 10.81 -28.27
N GLN A 442 7.21 10.48 -29.43
CA GLN A 442 7.13 9.14 -30.02
C GLN A 442 7.27 8.03 -28.95
N PRO A 443 6.49 6.99 -28.92
CA PRO A 443 5.81 6.31 -30.03
C PRO A 443 4.33 6.73 -30.22
N VAL A 444 3.72 6.30 -31.34
CA VAL A 444 2.27 6.46 -31.59
C VAL A 444 1.50 5.62 -30.57
N TRP A 445 0.64 6.27 -29.80
CA TRP A 445 -0.20 5.66 -28.80
C TRP A 445 -1.58 5.25 -29.36
N GLY A 446 -2.29 4.36 -28.68
CA GLY A 446 -3.66 3.99 -29.00
C GLY A 446 -4.70 4.90 -28.31
N GLY A 447 -5.97 4.64 -28.60
CA GLY A 447 -7.12 5.24 -27.92
C GLY A 447 -7.16 6.77 -27.94
N TRP A 448 -7.64 7.38 -26.83
CA TRP A 448 -7.77 8.83 -26.71
C TRP A 448 -6.44 9.56 -26.89
N LEU A 449 -5.36 9.05 -26.30
CA LEU A 449 -4.05 9.69 -26.39
C LEU A 449 -3.52 9.71 -27.84
N GLY A 450 -3.74 8.64 -28.59
CA GLY A 450 -3.41 8.59 -30.03
C GLY A 450 -4.21 9.61 -30.85
N GLN A 451 -5.49 9.79 -30.56
CA GLN A 451 -6.31 10.83 -31.18
C GLN A 451 -5.81 12.23 -30.85
N TYR A 452 -5.43 12.46 -29.57
CA TYR A 452 -4.82 13.72 -29.11
C TYR A 452 -3.53 14.03 -29.90
N GLN A 453 -2.62 13.04 -30.03
CA GLN A 453 -1.38 13.16 -30.78
C GLN A 453 -1.63 13.48 -32.27
N ALA A 454 -2.50 12.70 -32.90
CA ALA A 454 -2.83 12.90 -34.31
C ALA A 454 -3.38 14.32 -34.57
N LYS A 455 -4.28 14.80 -33.71
CA LYS A 455 -4.81 16.15 -33.82
C LYS A 455 -3.74 17.21 -33.58
N LEU A 456 -2.88 17.04 -32.56
CA LEU A 456 -1.77 17.97 -32.29
C LEU A 456 -0.85 18.09 -33.48
N GLN A 457 -0.50 16.97 -34.11
CA GLN A 457 0.32 16.97 -35.32
C GLN A 457 -0.37 17.68 -36.49
N ALA A 458 -1.66 17.39 -36.71
CA ALA A 458 -2.42 18.04 -37.78
C ALA A 458 -2.47 19.58 -37.62
N GLU A 459 -2.72 20.03 -36.39
CA GLU A 459 -2.79 21.49 -36.11
C GLU A 459 -1.41 22.19 -36.16
N LEU A 460 -0.34 21.51 -35.71
CA LEU A 460 1.02 22.04 -35.84
C LEU A 460 1.51 22.20 -37.31
N HIS A 461 0.95 21.40 -38.21
CA HIS A 461 1.23 21.49 -39.63
C HIS A 461 0.31 22.47 -40.35
N HIS A 462 -0.66 23.10 -39.69
CA HIS A 462 -1.57 24.05 -40.29
C HIS A 462 -0.81 25.36 -40.64
N PRO A 463 -0.97 25.90 -41.86
CA PRO A 463 -0.17 27.03 -42.34
C PRO A 463 -0.32 28.32 -41.50
N ASP A 464 -1.41 28.51 -40.79
CA ASP A 464 -1.63 29.69 -39.96
C ASP A 464 -0.82 29.70 -38.65
N ILE A 465 -0.46 28.55 -38.12
CA ILE A 465 0.39 28.43 -36.92
C ILE A 465 1.86 28.73 -37.28
N ARG A 466 2.34 28.25 -38.42
CA ARG A 466 3.68 28.55 -38.92
C ARG A 466 3.94 30.07 -39.08
N LYS A 467 2.94 30.79 -39.57
CA LYS A 467 3.04 32.25 -39.70
C LYS A 467 3.08 33.00 -38.36
N ARG A 468 2.50 32.43 -37.29
CA ARG A 468 2.57 33.04 -35.96
C ARG A 468 3.90 32.78 -35.26
N ASP A 469 4.52 31.63 -35.46
CA ASP A 469 5.81 31.28 -34.86
C ASP A 469 6.95 32.07 -35.51
N GLU A 470 6.91 32.29 -36.82
CA GLU A 470 7.84 33.14 -37.53
C GLU A 470 7.79 34.61 -37.09
N ARG A 471 6.59 35.15 -36.77
CA ARG A 471 6.43 36.51 -36.22
C ARG A 471 6.83 36.62 -34.75
N GLY A 472 6.83 35.52 -33.99
CA GLY A 472 7.27 35.46 -32.58
C GLY A 472 8.77 35.35 -32.41
N ARG A 473 9.50 34.84 -33.44
CA ARG A 473 10.98 34.76 -33.45
C ARG A 473 11.66 35.99 -34.00
N SER A 474 10.92 36.92 -34.57
CA SER A 474 11.44 38.20 -35.11
C SER A 474 11.23 39.41 -34.20
N ARG A 475 10.91 39.14 -32.93
CA ARG A 475 10.90 40.13 -31.84
C ARG A 475 11.71 39.58 -30.67
#